data_7f24ee6cbe0a8ad8f6e40c05ed95f7d1
#
_entry.id   7f24ee6cbe0a8ad8f6e40c05ed95f7d1
#
_cell.length_a   1.000
_cell.length_b   1.000
_cell.length_c   1.000
_cell.angle_alpha   90.00
_cell.angle_beta   90.00
_cell.angle_gamma   90.00
#
_symmetry.space_group_name_H-M   'P 1'
#
loop_
_entity.id
_entity.type
_entity.pdbx_description
1 polymer ?
#
loop_
_entity_poly.entity_id
_entity_poly.type
_entity_poly.pdbx_seq_one_letter_code
_entity_poly.pdbx_strand_id
1 'polypeptide(L)'
;MNILYIGGGFVGACSAAVSADSGHQTLVYDVDKDKVAKLSSLDRDTIQSCLHEEGLAELLIRNQDRITFTTDLEAVKEFAHNVDAVFMCLPTPEKAGAEGESDLSYYIQSVKDIGPMLAARNDGTQSKRLVVVNKSTVPITMIDYTEELFKEQGVQNFGIVSNPEFLVEGKAIEDSIHPDRVVVGANNQEDFVVMREVYRRFYDSTNVKYLEVNPYEAACGKLLANYLLFNKIVNAYDVIGRTCEYFPNMNYEQVRKILVADPRIGSWGLYDSLYAGGSCFIKDAASLAHQLEKAGTHAGLVRGILSANEFQRDHFFSRAETEAKFEWAGKMVTILGLAFKQDTNDLRNSGAIGIIQQLLGMGVAKIKAYDPAANNEAKKYFNPEKNPLNAKIEYADSVAAALQESQAVIICTDWPQFKTAAETIKTTVKPPYLIMDGRRIINTDYQELSAQGYDIVAVGSPLIKGKI
;
A
#
# COMPACT_ATOMS: atom_id res chain seq x y z
N MET A 1 3.44 -11.28 -27.67
CA MET A 1 4.47 -10.24 -27.65
C MET A 1 5.55 -10.61 -26.65
N ASN A 2 6.72 -9.97 -26.74
CA ASN A 2 7.82 -10.10 -25.78
C ASN A 2 7.83 -8.86 -24.90
N ILE A 3 7.61 -9.03 -23.61
CA ILE A 3 7.46 -7.92 -22.65
C ILE A 3 8.49 -8.06 -21.54
N LEU A 4 9.31 -7.02 -21.36
CA LEU A 4 10.31 -6.92 -20.30
C LEU A 4 9.75 -6.09 -19.14
N TYR A 5 9.79 -6.62 -17.92
CA TYR A 5 9.46 -5.92 -16.70
C TYR A 5 10.72 -5.62 -15.89
N ILE A 6 10.90 -4.37 -15.52
CA ILE A 6 12.02 -3.91 -14.68
C ILE A 6 11.47 -3.63 -13.29
N GLY A 7 11.83 -4.48 -12.33
CA GLY A 7 11.32 -4.52 -10.97
C GLY A 7 10.30 -5.63 -10.77
N GLY A 8 10.62 -6.59 -9.90
CA GLY A 8 9.80 -7.75 -9.50
C GLY A 8 9.04 -7.53 -8.17
N GLY A 9 8.70 -6.28 -7.82
CA GLY A 9 7.80 -5.99 -6.71
C GLY A 9 6.35 -6.38 -7.02
N PHE A 10 5.39 -6.12 -6.10
CA PHE A 10 4.01 -6.58 -6.29
C PHE A 10 3.41 -6.09 -7.62
N VAL A 11 3.64 -4.84 -8.01
CA VAL A 11 3.15 -4.30 -9.30
C VAL A 11 3.77 -5.04 -10.49
N GLY A 12 5.10 -5.18 -10.49
CA GLY A 12 5.81 -5.79 -11.62
C GLY A 12 5.54 -7.29 -11.75
N ALA A 13 5.64 -8.04 -10.65
CA ALA A 13 5.40 -9.48 -10.65
C ALA A 13 3.94 -9.82 -11.00
N CYS A 14 2.95 -9.13 -10.43
CA CYS A 14 1.54 -9.36 -10.74
C CYS A 14 1.20 -8.98 -12.19
N SER A 15 1.70 -7.83 -12.67
CA SER A 15 1.50 -7.42 -14.07
C SER A 15 2.13 -8.40 -15.05
N ALA A 16 3.35 -8.87 -14.77
CA ALA A 16 4.04 -9.85 -15.60
C ALA A 16 3.31 -11.21 -15.61
N ALA A 17 2.83 -11.67 -14.45
CA ALA A 17 2.05 -12.92 -14.34
C ALA A 17 0.77 -12.86 -15.18
N VAL A 18 0.03 -11.75 -15.13
CA VAL A 18 -1.18 -11.54 -15.93
C VAL A 18 -0.87 -11.39 -17.42
N SER A 19 0.26 -10.77 -17.78
CA SER A 19 0.72 -10.69 -19.16
C SER A 19 1.08 -12.08 -19.73
N ALA A 20 1.77 -12.91 -18.95
CA ALA A 20 2.05 -14.30 -19.31
C ALA A 20 0.75 -15.12 -19.49
N ASP A 21 -0.22 -14.92 -18.59
CA ASP A 21 -1.55 -15.56 -18.66
C ASP A 21 -2.36 -15.10 -19.89
N SER A 22 -2.09 -13.90 -20.37
CA SER A 22 -2.65 -13.35 -21.62
C SER A 22 -1.93 -13.82 -22.89
N GLY A 23 -0.92 -14.70 -22.73
CA GLY A 23 -0.21 -15.33 -23.85
C GLY A 23 1.07 -14.62 -24.32
N HIS A 24 1.57 -13.64 -23.56
CA HIS A 24 2.82 -12.96 -23.87
C HIS A 24 4.02 -13.72 -23.30
N GLN A 25 5.19 -13.60 -23.94
CA GLN A 25 6.47 -14.01 -23.35
C GLN A 25 6.97 -12.88 -22.46
N THR A 26 7.23 -13.15 -21.20
CA THR A 26 7.60 -12.15 -20.21
C THR A 26 8.93 -12.47 -19.54
N LEU A 27 9.79 -11.47 -19.44
CA LEU A 27 10.99 -11.51 -18.62
C LEU A 27 10.88 -10.45 -17.54
N VAL A 28 11.11 -10.83 -16.27
CA VAL A 28 11.15 -9.92 -15.14
C VAL A 28 12.57 -9.83 -14.62
N TYR A 29 13.16 -8.65 -14.70
CA TYR A 29 14.47 -8.36 -14.11
C TYR A 29 14.29 -7.66 -12.75
N ASP A 30 14.92 -8.19 -11.70
CA ASP A 30 15.03 -7.56 -10.40
C ASP A 30 16.44 -7.79 -9.83
N VAL A 31 16.97 -6.82 -9.11
CA VAL A 31 18.32 -6.89 -8.52
C VAL A 31 18.36 -7.77 -7.26
N ASP A 32 17.22 -8.05 -6.66
CA ASP A 32 17.07 -8.83 -5.43
C ASP A 32 17.08 -10.33 -5.74
N LYS A 33 18.22 -10.97 -5.48
CA LYS A 33 18.44 -12.41 -5.73
C LYS A 33 17.50 -13.31 -4.93
N ASP A 34 17.20 -12.95 -3.68
CA ASP A 34 16.31 -13.74 -2.81
C ASP A 34 14.87 -13.70 -3.34
N LYS A 35 14.40 -12.52 -3.73
CA LYS A 35 13.09 -12.32 -4.35
C LYS A 35 12.97 -13.11 -5.66
N VAL A 36 13.94 -12.99 -6.56
CA VAL A 36 13.97 -13.72 -7.83
C VAL A 36 13.95 -15.23 -7.60
N ALA A 37 14.76 -15.73 -6.67
CA ALA A 37 14.79 -17.16 -6.33
C ALA A 37 13.43 -17.65 -5.80
N LYS A 38 12.78 -16.89 -4.94
CA LYS A 38 11.46 -17.23 -4.39
C LYS A 38 10.36 -17.22 -5.46
N LEU A 39 10.31 -16.19 -6.30
CA LEU A 39 9.30 -16.07 -7.37
C LEU A 39 9.50 -17.13 -8.48
N SER A 40 10.72 -17.65 -8.65
CA SER A 40 11.05 -18.73 -9.59
C SER A 40 10.92 -20.14 -9.01
N SER A 41 10.58 -20.27 -7.73
CA SER A 41 10.65 -21.57 -7.01
C SER A 41 9.63 -22.60 -7.45
N LEU A 42 8.53 -22.18 -8.09
CA LEU A 42 7.35 -22.99 -8.40
C LEU A 42 6.70 -23.63 -7.16
N ASP A 43 7.09 -23.20 -5.97
CA ASP A 43 6.52 -23.60 -4.70
C ASP A 43 5.55 -22.52 -4.20
N ARG A 44 4.30 -22.92 -3.97
CA ARG A 44 3.22 -22.00 -3.62
C ARG A 44 3.51 -21.20 -2.35
N ASP A 45 3.94 -21.89 -1.30
CA ASP A 45 4.14 -21.26 0.00
C ASP A 45 5.35 -20.31 -0.03
N THR A 46 6.40 -20.69 -0.74
CA THR A 46 7.57 -19.84 -0.96
C THR A 46 7.21 -18.56 -1.72
N ILE A 47 6.45 -18.66 -2.82
CA ILE A 47 5.98 -17.50 -3.59
C ILE A 47 5.09 -16.62 -2.72
N GLN A 48 4.12 -17.21 -2.01
CA GLN A 48 3.20 -16.48 -1.13
C GLN A 48 3.95 -15.76 0.02
N SER A 49 5.02 -16.36 0.53
CA SER A 49 5.85 -15.72 1.56
C SER A 49 6.67 -14.53 1.05
N CYS A 50 6.92 -14.47 -0.26
CA CYS A 50 7.68 -13.40 -0.90
C CYS A 50 6.83 -12.15 -1.14
N LEU A 51 5.72 -12.34 -1.82
CA LEU A 51 4.72 -11.30 -2.10
C LEU A 51 3.36 -11.85 -1.64
N HIS A 52 2.79 -11.25 -0.62
CA HIS A 52 1.55 -11.71 0.01
C HIS A 52 0.33 -11.34 -0.87
N GLU A 53 0.32 -11.89 -2.12
CA GLU A 53 -0.69 -11.60 -3.15
C GLU A 53 -1.46 -12.88 -3.51
N GLU A 54 -2.75 -12.87 -3.24
CA GLU A 54 -3.63 -14.01 -3.53
C GLU A 54 -3.67 -14.30 -5.03
N GLY A 55 -3.53 -15.57 -5.42
CA GLY A 55 -3.57 -16.02 -6.82
C GLY A 55 -2.26 -15.86 -7.61
N LEU A 56 -1.23 -15.18 -7.07
CA LEU A 56 0.03 -14.98 -7.77
C LEU A 56 0.76 -16.30 -8.00
N ALA A 57 0.87 -17.14 -6.98
CA ALA A 57 1.57 -18.42 -7.07
C ALA A 57 0.94 -19.32 -8.14
N GLU A 58 -0.38 -19.40 -8.20
CA GLU A 58 -1.13 -20.16 -9.19
C GLU A 58 -0.87 -19.69 -10.62
N LEU A 59 -0.81 -18.37 -10.83
CA LEU A 59 -0.51 -17.81 -12.16
C LEU A 59 0.93 -18.09 -12.58
N LEU A 60 1.90 -17.93 -11.67
CA LEU A 60 3.32 -18.18 -11.97
C LEU A 60 3.56 -19.66 -12.30
N ILE A 61 3.03 -20.58 -11.52
CA ILE A 61 3.16 -22.02 -11.74
C ILE A 61 2.51 -22.42 -13.06
N ARG A 62 1.29 -21.90 -13.34
CA ARG A 62 0.56 -22.22 -14.58
C ARG A 62 1.25 -21.72 -15.84
N ASN A 63 1.92 -20.59 -15.76
CA ASN A 63 2.55 -19.91 -16.91
C ASN A 63 4.08 -19.99 -16.90
N GLN A 64 4.68 -20.97 -16.22
CA GLN A 64 6.12 -21.12 -16.07
C GLN A 64 6.92 -21.20 -17.40
N ASP A 65 6.26 -21.57 -18.49
CA ASP A 65 6.81 -21.62 -19.85
C ASP A 65 6.81 -20.25 -20.55
N ARG A 66 6.16 -19.24 -19.99
CA ARG A 66 6.00 -17.89 -20.54
C ARG A 66 6.55 -16.77 -19.68
N ILE A 67 6.88 -17.06 -18.43
CA ILE A 67 7.43 -16.04 -17.51
C ILE A 67 8.74 -16.52 -16.91
N THR A 68 9.74 -15.65 -16.94
CA THR A 68 11.04 -15.90 -16.31
C THR A 68 11.43 -14.72 -15.44
N PHE A 69 11.90 -14.99 -14.22
CA PHE A 69 12.50 -14.00 -13.34
C PHE A 69 14.01 -14.15 -13.35
N THR A 70 14.74 -13.04 -13.40
CA THR A 70 16.21 -13.07 -13.49
C THR A 70 16.87 -11.89 -12.80
N THR A 71 18.09 -12.10 -12.31
CA THR A 71 19.02 -11.05 -11.91
C THR A 71 20.15 -10.88 -12.92
N ASP A 72 20.15 -11.65 -14.01
CA ASP A 72 21.20 -11.69 -15.00
C ASP A 72 20.93 -10.70 -16.14
N LEU A 73 21.82 -9.73 -16.31
CA LEU A 73 21.75 -8.73 -17.38
C LEU A 73 22.04 -9.32 -18.78
N GLU A 74 22.78 -10.44 -18.89
CA GLU A 74 22.95 -11.09 -20.20
C GLU A 74 21.64 -11.70 -20.69
N ALA A 75 20.83 -12.29 -19.79
CA ALA A 75 19.48 -12.75 -20.12
C ALA A 75 18.57 -11.58 -20.57
N VAL A 76 18.68 -10.41 -19.92
CA VAL A 76 17.98 -9.19 -20.35
C VAL A 76 18.43 -8.75 -21.74
N LYS A 77 19.71 -8.78 -22.01
CA LYS A 77 20.29 -8.40 -23.30
C LYS A 77 19.82 -9.31 -24.44
N GLU A 78 19.82 -10.62 -24.21
CA GLU A 78 19.28 -11.58 -25.19
C GLU A 78 17.80 -11.33 -25.48
N PHE A 79 17.00 -11.12 -24.43
CA PHE A 79 15.57 -10.85 -24.56
C PHE A 79 15.29 -9.51 -25.25
N ALA A 80 16.14 -8.50 -25.01
CA ALA A 80 16.02 -7.15 -25.56
C ALA A 80 16.03 -7.12 -27.10
N HIS A 81 16.68 -8.07 -27.77
CA HIS A 81 16.72 -8.14 -29.24
C HIS A 81 15.31 -8.18 -29.87
N ASN A 82 14.35 -8.82 -29.22
CA ASN A 82 13.00 -9.00 -29.75
C ASN A 82 11.90 -8.36 -28.87
N VAL A 83 12.28 -7.49 -27.94
CA VAL A 83 11.33 -6.87 -27.02
C VAL A 83 10.38 -5.89 -27.73
N ASP A 84 9.10 -5.96 -27.38
CA ASP A 84 8.04 -5.09 -27.88
C ASP A 84 7.74 -3.95 -26.92
N ALA A 85 7.73 -4.25 -25.62
CA ALA A 85 7.45 -3.29 -24.56
C ALA A 85 8.32 -3.53 -23.33
N VAL A 86 8.75 -2.45 -22.68
CA VAL A 86 9.50 -2.46 -21.42
C VAL A 86 8.68 -1.74 -20.36
N PHE A 87 8.29 -2.43 -19.30
CA PHE A 87 7.54 -1.88 -18.18
C PHE A 87 8.47 -1.53 -17.03
N MET A 88 8.53 -0.25 -16.70
CA MET A 88 9.30 0.28 -15.56
C MET A 88 8.43 0.21 -14.30
N CYS A 89 8.68 -0.81 -13.46
CA CYS A 89 7.92 -1.12 -12.24
C CYS A 89 8.79 -0.92 -10.99
N LEU A 90 9.43 0.24 -10.90
CA LEU A 90 10.46 0.55 -9.91
C LEU A 90 9.90 1.33 -8.71
N PRO A 91 10.48 1.19 -7.52
CA PRO A 91 10.09 2.01 -6.39
C PRO A 91 10.43 3.48 -6.65
N THR A 92 9.53 4.37 -6.20
CA THR A 92 9.71 5.82 -6.22
C THR A 92 9.46 6.35 -4.81
N PRO A 93 10.34 6.04 -3.85
CA PRO A 93 10.18 6.50 -2.48
C PRO A 93 10.31 8.01 -2.39
N GLU A 94 9.97 8.57 -1.24
CA GLU A 94 10.25 9.97 -0.94
C GLU A 94 11.75 10.15 -0.68
N LYS A 95 12.31 11.23 -1.21
CA LYS A 95 13.71 11.57 -1.05
C LYS A 95 14.00 12.04 0.38
N ALA A 96 15.02 11.49 1.01
CA ALA A 96 15.39 11.84 2.36
C ALA A 96 15.64 13.35 2.52
N GLY A 97 14.92 13.99 3.45
CA GLY A 97 15.05 15.42 3.74
C GLY A 97 14.39 16.38 2.75
N ALA A 98 13.60 15.86 1.79
CA ALA A 98 12.87 16.67 0.81
C ALA A 98 11.42 16.18 0.69
N GLU A 99 10.56 16.63 1.60
CA GLU A 99 9.17 16.19 1.70
C GLU A 99 8.40 16.29 0.38
N GLY A 100 7.88 15.16 -0.07
CA GLY A 100 7.11 15.03 -1.31
C GLY A 100 7.95 14.95 -2.59
N GLU A 101 9.29 15.16 -2.53
CA GLU A 101 10.15 14.94 -3.68
C GLU A 101 10.38 13.42 -3.91
N SER A 102 10.09 12.92 -5.09
CA SER A 102 10.32 11.51 -5.41
C SER A 102 11.81 11.23 -5.63
N ASP A 103 12.35 10.20 -5.00
CA ASP A 103 13.67 9.66 -5.31
C ASP A 103 13.60 8.81 -6.58
N LEU A 104 14.18 9.29 -7.65
CA LEU A 104 14.24 8.65 -8.96
C LEU A 104 15.54 7.87 -9.19
N SER A 105 16.39 7.73 -8.17
CA SER A 105 17.72 7.10 -8.31
C SER A 105 17.64 5.66 -8.84
N TYR A 106 16.68 4.88 -8.34
CA TYR A 106 16.43 3.50 -8.82
C TYR A 106 16.01 3.49 -10.29
N TYR A 107 15.17 4.43 -10.69
CA TYR A 107 14.71 4.56 -12.06
C TYR A 107 15.87 4.91 -12.99
N ILE A 108 16.64 5.94 -12.67
CA ILE A 108 17.79 6.41 -13.44
C ILE A 108 18.84 5.32 -13.55
N GLN A 109 19.15 4.61 -12.47
CA GLN A 109 20.11 3.52 -12.49
C GLN A 109 19.64 2.38 -13.41
N SER A 110 18.38 1.99 -13.31
CA SER A 110 17.82 0.94 -14.18
C SER A 110 17.87 1.31 -15.66
N VAL A 111 17.59 2.58 -16.00
CA VAL A 111 17.74 3.04 -17.40
C VAL A 111 19.19 2.96 -17.88
N LYS A 112 20.17 3.31 -17.02
CA LYS A 112 21.61 3.16 -17.36
C LYS A 112 22.01 1.70 -17.55
N ASP A 113 21.42 0.78 -16.79
CA ASP A 113 21.75 -0.65 -16.87
C ASP A 113 21.17 -1.29 -18.16
N ILE A 114 19.90 -1.01 -18.48
CA ILE A 114 19.20 -1.66 -19.59
C ILE A 114 19.27 -0.87 -20.92
N GLY A 115 19.44 0.45 -20.84
CA GLY A 115 19.40 1.34 -22.01
C GLY A 115 20.38 0.94 -23.12
N PRO A 116 21.66 0.66 -22.82
CA PRO A 116 22.62 0.19 -23.84
C PRO A 116 22.18 -1.13 -24.51
N MET A 117 21.52 -2.03 -23.79
CA MET A 117 20.99 -3.29 -24.33
C MET A 117 19.82 -3.04 -25.28
N LEU A 118 18.93 -2.11 -24.91
CA LEU A 118 17.83 -1.69 -25.78
C LEU A 118 18.31 -0.90 -27.02
N ALA A 119 19.40 -0.13 -26.89
CA ALA A 119 20.02 0.58 -28.01
C ALA A 119 20.62 -0.41 -29.02
N ALA A 120 21.27 -1.47 -28.55
CA ALA A 120 21.89 -2.50 -29.40
C ALA A 120 20.85 -3.31 -30.23
N ARG A 121 19.54 -3.22 -29.87
CA ARG A 121 18.43 -3.78 -30.67
C ARG A 121 18.36 -3.24 -32.10
N ASN A 122 18.91 -2.06 -32.33
CA ASN A 122 18.86 -1.34 -33.57
C ASN A 122 20.11 -1.64 -34.44
N ASP A 123 20.27 -2.86 -34.95
CA ASP A 123 21.39 -3.30 -35.78
C ASP A 123 21.33 -2.82 -37.24
N GLY A 124 20.54 -1.80 -37.54
CA GLY A 124 20.49 -1.16 -38.87
C GLY A 124 19.46 -1.70 -39.85
N THR A 125 18.72 -2.73 -39.52
CA THR A 125 17.62 -3.28 -40.34
C THR A 125 16.28 -3.09 -39.67
N GLN A 126 15.54 -2.04 -40.05
CA GLN A 126 14.15 -1.75 -39.62
C GLN A 126 13.84 -2.15 -38.17
N SER A 127 14.30 -1.37 -37.21
CA SER A 127 13.96 -1.61 -35.81
C SER A 127 12.45 -1.46 -35.60
N LYS A 128 11.82 -2.52 -35.13
CA LYS A 128 10.44 -2.48 -34.64
C LYS A 128 10.33 -1.42 -33.54
N ARG A 129 9.24 -0.66 -33.53
CA ARG A 129 9.03 0.35 -32.50
C ARG A 129 9.01 -0.29 -31.10
N LEU A 130 9.74 0.31 -30.17
CA LEU A 130 9.76 -0.05 -28.77
C LEU A 130 8.80 0.85 -27.99
N VAL A 131 8.01 0.29 -27.07
CA VAL A 131 7.25 1.08 -26.12
C VAL A 131 7.87 0.94 -24.73
N VAL A 132 8.30 2.05 -24.15
CA VAL A 132 8.75 2.15 -22.76
C VAL A 132 7.57 2.63 -21.91
N VAL A 133 7.17 1.84 -20.95
CA VAL A 133 5.97 2.04 -20.17
C VAL A 133 6.30 2.42 -18.73
N ASN A 134 5.98 3.64 -18.32
CA ASN A 134 6.00 4.05 -16.91
C ASN A 134 4.80 3.44 -16.21
N LYS A 135 5.03 2.34 -15.48
CA LYS A 135 4.03 1.66 -14.65
C LYS A 135 4.03 2.17 -13.23
N SER A 136 5.20 2.56 -12.72
CA SER A 136 5.35 3.18 -11.41
C SER A 136 4.61 4.51 -11.32
N THR A 137 4.11 4.85 -10.12
CA THR A 137 3.61 6.21 -9.85
C THR A 137 4.79 7.18 -9.80
N VAL A 138 4.89 8.00 -10.83
CA VAL A 138 5.96 8.97 -11.04
C VAL A 138 5.39 10.39 -11.11
N PRO A 139 6.23 11.45 -10.93
CA PRO A 139 5.79 12.82 -11.16
C PRO A 139 5.15 13.02 -12.53
N ILE A 140 4.21 13.96 -12.65
CA ILE A 140 3.44 14.22 -13.88
C ILE A 140 4.36 14.50 -15.07
N THR A 141 5.47 15.21 -14.84
CA THR A 141 6.45 15.59 -15.88
C THR A 141 7.49 14.51 -16.16
N MET A 142 7.37 13.33 -15.55
CA MET A 142 8.37 12.24 -15.70
C MET A 142 8.49 11.73 -17.15
N ILE A 143 7.46 11.95 -17.96
CA ILE A 143 7.43 11.46 -19.33
C ILE A 143 8.60 12.04 -20.16
N ASP A 144 8.81 13.36 -20.07
CA ASP A 144 9.88 14.05 -20.80
C ASP A 144 11.24 13.58 -20.32
N TYR A 145 11.40 13.50 -19.00
CA TYR A 145 12.64 13.04 -18.38
C TYR A 145 12.96 11.58 -18.74
N THR A 146 11.96 10.71 -18.79
CA THR A 146 12.14 9.32 -19.27
C THR A 146 12.63 9.29 -20.70
N GLU A 147 12.03 10.10 -21.57
CA GLU A 147 12.44 10.18 -22.98
C GLU A 147 13.90 10.62 -23.13
N GLU A 148 14.30 11.66 -22.40
CA GLU A 148 15.69 12.15 -22.36
C GLU A 148 16.66 11.05 -21.89
N LEU A 149 16.36 10.39 -20.79
CA LEU A 149 17.19 9.32 -20.23
C LEU A 149 17.44 8.18 -21.24
N PHE A 150 16.41 7.71 -21.95
CA PHE A 150 16.57 6.65 -22.94
C PHE A 150 17.30 7.13 -24.20
N LYS A 151 17.09 8.38 -24.64
CA LYS A 151 17.87 9.00 -25.74
C LYS A 151 19.35 9.10 -25.39
N GLU A 152 19.70 9.48 -24.15
CA GLU A 152 21.09 9.53 -23.67
C GLU A 152 21.77 8.16 -23.72
N GLN A 153 21.02 7.05 -23.59
CA GLN A 153 21.54 5.70 -23.73
C GLN A 153 21.61 5.23 -25.19
N GLY A 154 21.27 6.07 -26.15
CA GLY A 154 21.31 5.75 -27.58
C GLY A 154 20.12 4.96 -28.11
N VAL A 155 19.05 4.80 -27.32
CA VAL A 155 17.84 4.11 -27.77
C VAL A 155 17.13 4.93 -28.86
N GLN A 156 16.76 4.27 -29.94
CA GLN A 156 16.08 4.89 -31.08
C GLN A 156 14.75 4.19 -31.36
N ASN A 157 13.88 4.85 -32.14
CA ASN A 157 12.57 4.35 -32.55
C ASN A 157 11.76 3.78 -31.39
N PHE A 158 11.54 4.59 -30.37
CA PHE A 158 10.73 4.24 -29.20
C PHE A 158 9.68 5.31 -28.89
N GLY A 159 8.69 4.93 -28.11
CA GLY A 159 7.71 5.82 -27.51
C GLY A 159 7.65 5.63 -25.99
N ILE A 160 7.30 6.71 -25.27
CA ILE A 160 7.07 6.65 -23.83
C ILE A 160 5.56 6.63 -23.58
N VAL A 161 5.14 5.69 -22.75
CA VAL A 161 3.74 5.52 -22.33
C VAL A 161 3.64 5.64 -20.82
N SER A 162 2.65 6.37 -20.33
CA SER A 162 2.22 6.33 -18.96
C SER A 162 1.06 5.32 -18.81
N ASN A 163 1.28 4.27 -18.04
CA ASN A 163 0.27 3.23 -17.81
C ASN A 163 0.19 2.93 -16.31
N PRO A 164 -0.43 3.84 -15.54
CA PRO A 164 -0.53 3.67 -14.10
C PRO A 164 -1.37 2.44 -13.73
N GLU A 165 -1.07 1.88 -12.57
CA GLU A 165 -1.86 0.82 -11.94
C GLU A 165 -2.91 1.39 -10.96
N PHE A 166 -3.95 0.62 -10.68
CA PHE A 166 -4.97 0.94 -9.68
C PHE A 166 -5.23 -0.27 -8.76
N LEU A 167 -4.15 -0.99 -8.45
CA LEU A 167 -4.18 -2.23 -7.69
C LEU A 167 -4.31 -1.97 -6.19
N VAL A 168 -4.93 -2.91 -5.50
CA VAL A 168 -4.99 -2.97 -4.05
C VAL A 168 -4.04 -4.06 -3.57
N GLU A 169 -3.02 -3.72 -2.79
CA GLU A 169 -2.07 -4.68 -2.24
C GLU A 169 -2.80 -5.79 -1.46
N GLY A 170 -2.41 -7.04 -1.68
CA GLY A 170 -3.11 -8.24 -1.21
C GLY A 170 -4.20 -8.76 -2.16
N LYS A 171 -4.63 -7.95 -3.16
CA LYS A 171 -5.62 -8.30 -4.20
C LYS A 171 -5.16 -7.93 -5.61
N ALA A 172 -3.86 -7.70 -5.79
CA ALA A 172 -3.35 -7.18 -7.05
C ALA A 172 -3.61 -8.12 -8.25
N ILE A 173 -3.65 -9.41 -8.04
CA ILE A 173 -3.98 -10.37 -9.11
C ILE A 173 -5.45 -10.26 -9.52
N GLU A 174 -6.38 -10.23 -8.56
CA GLU A 174 -7.82 -10.07 -8.85
C GLU A 174 -8.08 -8.75 -9.59
N ASP A 175 -7.54 -7.64 -9.09
CA ASP A 175 -7.65 -6.32 -9.72
C ASP A 175 -6.98 -6.27 -11.11
N SER A 176 -5.93 -7.06 -11.35
CA SER A 176 -5.25 -7.12 -12.64
C SER A 176 -5.99 -8.00 -13.66
N ILE A 177 -6.72 -9.02 -13.20
CA ILE A 177 -7.53 -9.90 -14.05
C ILE A 177 -8.89 -9.26 -14.36
N HIS A 178 -9.47 -8.54 -13.40
CA HIS A 178 -10.77 -7.87 -13.48
C HIS A 178 -10.66 -6.36 -13.21
N PRO A 179 -9.86 -5.62 -14.00
CA PRO A 179 -9.66 -4.19 -13.74
C PRO A 179 -10.94 -3.40 -14.04
N ASP A 180 -11.28 -2.45 -13.17
CA ASP A 180 -12.34 -1.47 -13.46
C ASP A 180 -12.01 -0.64 -14.69
N ARG A 181 -10.72 -0.36 -14.88
CA ARG A 181 -10.19 0.44 -15.99
C ARG A 181 -8.73 0.12 -16.30
N VAL A 182 -8.38 0.27 -17.57
CA VAL A 182 -7.00 0.34 -18.06
C VAL A 182 -6.80 1.75 -18.64
N VAL A 183 -5.80 2.46 -18.15
CA VAL A 183 -5.45 3.81 -18.63
C VAL A 183 -4.12 3.74 -19.36
N VAL A 184 -4.12 4.19 -20.60
CA VAL A 184 -2.93 4.26 -21.45
C VAL A 184 -2.75 5.71 -21.91
N GLY A 185 -1.65 6.32 -21.50
CA GLY A 185 -1.28 7.67 -21.92
C GLY A 185 -0.13 7.63 -22.91
N ALA A 186 -0.35 8.02 -24.15
CA ALA A 186 0.66 8.06 -25.21
C ALA A 186 0.54 9.32 -26.08
N ASN A 187 1.64 9.69 -26.73
CA ASN A 187 1.67 10.83 -27.66
C ASN A 187 1.43 10.42 -29.12
N ASN A 188 1.62 9.13 -29.46
CA ASN A 188 1.57 8.65 -30.83
C ASN A 188 0.62 7.46 -30.99
N GLN A 189 -0.07 7.40 -32.13
CA GLN A 189 -1.01 6.30 -32.42
C GLN A 189 -0.31 4.93 -32.49
N GLU A 190 0.94 4.88 -32.90
CA GLU A 190 1.74 3.65 -32.96
C GLU A 190 1.93 3.04 -31.56
N ASP A 191 2.12 3.87 -30.52
CA ASP A 191 2.27 3.43 -29.16
C ASP A 191 0.95 2.87 -28.61
N PHE A 192 -0.19 3.49 -28.94
CA PHE A 192 -1.51 2.93 -28.59
C PHE A 192 -1.75 1.57 -29.26
N VAL A 193 -1.33 1.36 -30.49
CA VAL A 193 -1.47 0.06 -31.19
C VAL A 193 -0.73 -1.03 -30.42
N VAL A 194 0.51 -0.77 -29.99
CA VAL A 194 1.29 -1.71 -29.17
C VAL A 194 0.58 -1.99 -27.84
N MET A 195 0.10 -0.96 -27.16
CA MET A 195 -0.57 -1.11 -25.86
C MET A 195 -1.93 -1.82 -25.96
N ARG A 196 -2.68 -1.62 -27.04
CA ARG A 196 -3.93 -2.39 -27.31
C ARG A 196 -3.61 -3.88 -27.48
N GLU A 197 -2.49 -4.23 -28.08
CA GLU A 197 -2.07 -5.62 -28.20
C GLU A 197 -1.62 -6.21 -26.87
N VAL A 198 -0.86 -5.45 -26.04
CA VAL A 198 -0.51 -5.84 -24.67
C VAL A 198 -1.77 -6.12 -23.83
N TYR A 199 -2.76 -5.24 -23.95
CA TYR A 199 -4.00 -5.30 -23.19
C TYR A 199 -5.20 -5.83 -24.01
N ARG A 200 -4.97 -6.60 -25.09
CA ARG A 200 -6.04 -7.10 -25.99
C ARG A 200 -7.19 -7.73 -25.23
N ARG A 201 -6.92 -8.55 -24.21
CA ARG A 201 -7.93 -9.18 -23.34
C ARG A 201 -8.91 -8.16 -22.74
N PHE A 202 -8.44 -6.96 -22.41
CA PHE A 202 -9.24 -5.92 -21.78
C PHE A 202 -9.76 -4.91 -22.80
N TYR A 203 -8.99 -4.63 -23.85
CA TYR A 203 -9.39 -3.71 -24.92
C TYR A 203 -10.64 -4.21 -25.65
N ASP A 204 -10.72 -5.50 -25.91
CA ASP A 204 -11.86 -6.13 -26.56
C ASP A 204 -13.03 -6.40 -25.60
N SER A 205 -12.87 -6.11 -24.29
CA SER A 205 -13.89 -6.36 -23.28
C SER A 205 -14.88 -5.21 -23.19
N THR A 206 -16.19 -5.54 -23.11
CA THR A 206 -17.25 -4.55 -22.84
C THR A 206 -17.35 -4.16 -21.36
N ASN A 207 -16.70 -4.90 -20.46
CA ASN A 207 -16.80 -4.73 -19.02
C ASN A 207 -15.66 -3.86 -18.44
N VAL A 208 -14.59 -3.63 -19.20
CA VAL A 208 -13.43 -2.85 -18.78
C VAL A 208 -13.43 -1.50 -19.51
N LYS A 209 -13.25 -0.43 -18.77
CA LYS A 209 -13.07 0.90 -19.35
C LYS A 209 -11.62 1.05 -19.84
N TYR A 210 -11.40 0.90 -21.14
CA TYR A 210 -10.08 1.17 -21.73
C TYR A 210 -10.02 2.64 -22.16
N LEU A 211 -9.11 3.42 -21.54
CA LEU A 211 -9.01 4.87 -21.70
C LEU A 211 -7.67 5.22 -22.34
N GLU A 212 -7.73 5.84 -23.52
CA GLU A 212 -6.58 6.42 -24.22
C GLU A 212 -6.58 7.94 -24.01
N VAL A 213 -5.49 8.42 -23.43
CA VAL A 213 -5.32 9.83 -23.03
C VAL A 213 -3.88 10.27 -23.35
N ASN A 214 -3.53 11.53 -23.10
CA ASN A 214 -2.11 11.89 -23.17
C ASN A 214 -1.35 11.42 -21.92
N PRO A 215 0.00 11.31 -21.97
CA PRO A 215 0.80 10.72 -20.89
C PRO A 215 0.70 11.49 -19.57
N TYR A 216 0.58 12.82 -19.63
CA TYR A 216 0.45 13.68 -18.43
C TYR A 216 -0.91 13.50 -17.75
N GLU A 217 -1.98 13.36 -18.55
CA GLU A 217 -3.32 13.07 -18.03
C GLU A 217 -3.36 11.71 -17.32
N ALA A 218 -2.71 10.70 -17.88
CA ALA A 218 -2.64 9.38 -17.26
C ALA A 218 -1.90 9.42 -15.90
N ALA A 219 -0.72 10.07 -15.85
CA ALA A 219 0.05 10.22 -14.63
C ALA A 219 -0.69 11.07 -13.58
N CYS A 220 -1.26 12.21 -14.00
CA CYS A 220 -2.05 13.09 -13.16
C CYS A 220 -3.28 12.37 -12.62
N GLY A 221 -4.01 11.64 -13.46
CA GLY A 221 -5.20 10.87 -13.07
C GLY A 221 -4.91 9.86 -11.96
N LYS A 222 -3.75 9.20 -11.97
CA LYS A 222 -3.33 8.29 -10.89
C LYS A 222 -3.08 9.03 -9.59
N LEU A 223 -2.29 10.11 -9.60
CA LEU A 223 -2.02 10.90 -8.41
C LEU A 223 -3.29 11.46 -7.79
N LEU A 224 -4.17 12.03 -8.63
CA LEU A 224 -5.45 12.59 -8.16
C LEU A 224 -6.41 11.51 -7.65
N ALA A 225 -6.43 10.31 -8.26
CA ALA A 225 -7.23 9.20 -7.74
C ALA A 225 -6.78 8.83 -6.33
N ASN A 226 -5.47 8.62 -6.10
CA ASN A 226 -4.94 8.31 -4.77
C ASN A 226 -5.20 9.43 -3.77
N TYR A 227 -5.03 10.69 -4.17
CA TYR A 227 -5.37 11.84 -3.34
C TYR A 227 -6.86 11.87 -2.95
N LEU A 228 -7.79 11.67 -3.88
CA LEU A 228 -9.22 11.68 -3.59
C LEU A 228 -9.64 10.52 -2.67
N LEU A 229 -9.07 9.34 -2.88
CA LEU A 229 -9.28 8.20 -2.01
C LEU A 229 -8.76 8.47 -0.58
N PHE A 230 -7.54 8.99 -0.47
CA PHE A 230 -6.94 9.37 0.80
C PHE A 230 -7.74 10.46 1.52
N ASN A 231 -8.11 11.52 0.80
CA ASN A 231 -8.95 12.60 1.32
C ASN A 231 -10.26 12.06 1.91
N LYS A 232 -10.92 11.15 1.21
CA LYS A 232 -12.19 10.59 1.67
C LYS A 232 -12.05 9.79 2.97
N ILE A 233 -10.97 9.00 3.09
CA ILE A 233 -10.66 8.25 4.31
C ILE A 233 -10.34 9.21 5.47
N VAL A 234 -9.49 10.22 5.22
CA VAL A 234 -9.13 11.21 6.25
C VAL A 234 -10.37 11.96 6.74
N ASN A 235 -11.25 12.39 5.85
CA ASN A 235 -12.50 13.05 6.24
C ASN A 235 -13.39 12.16 7.11
N ALA A 236 -13.38 10.84 6.89
CA ALA A 236 -14.21 9.93 7.68
C ALA A 236 -13.86 9.96 9.17
N TYR A 237 -12.58 9.91 9.52
CA TYR A 237 -12.19 9.93 10.93
C TYR A 237 -11.90 11.33 11.48
N ASP A 238 -11.28 12.22 10.70
CA ASP A 238 -10.90 13.55 11.21
C ASP A 238 -12.10 14.49 11.35
N VAL A 239 -13.06 14.44 10.42
CA VAL A 239 -14.25 15.31 10.47
C VAL A 239 -15.45 14.56 11.04
N ILE A 240 -15.86 13.45 10.41
CA ILE A 240 -17.10 12.76 10.79
C ILE A 240 -16.92 12.04 12.12
N GLY A 241 -15.86 11.26 12.29
CA GLY A 241 -15.54 10.54 13.52
C GLY A 241 -15.36 11.50 14.68
N ARG A 242 -14.56 12.55 14.52
CA ARG A 242 -14.31 13.56 15.55
C ARG A 242 -15.59 14.31 15.94
N THR A 243 -16.48 14.61 15.02
CA THR A 243 -17.79 15.16 15.31
C THR A 243 -18.57 14.23 16.24
N CYS A 244 -18.54 12.91 15.97
CA CYS A 244 -19.22 11.93 16.81
C CYS A 244 -18.53 11.72 18.18
N GLU A 245 -17.24 11.99 18.31
CA GLU A 245 -16.52 11.92 19.59
C GLU A 245 -16.91 13.04 20.55
N TYR A 246 -17.10 14.26 20.04
CA TYR A 246 -17.25 15.45 20.87
C TYR A 246 -18.69 15.94 21.06
N PHE A 247 -19.62 15.59 20.18
CA PHE A 247 -21.01 15.97 20.34
C PHE A 247 -21.81 14.86 21.04
N PRO A 248 -22.64 15.21 22.08
CA PRO A 248 -23.38 14.22 22.84
C PRO A 248 -24.46 13.52 22.00
N ASN A 249 -24.79 12.30 22.38
CA ASN A 249 -25.83 11.48 21.75
C ASN A 249 -25.60 11.16 20.25
N MET A 250 -24.36 11.25 19.78
CA MET A 250 -23.99 10.84 18.44
C MET A 250 -23.65 9.35 18.39
N ASN A 251 -24.03 8.72 17.29
CA ASN A 251 -23.61 7.36 16.96
C ASN A 251 -23.05 7.37 15.54
N TYR A 252 -21.77 7.07 15.38
CA TYR A 252 -21.09 7.10 14.10
C TYR A 252 -21.78 6.24 13.04
N GLU A 253 -22.23 5.03 13.38
CA GLU A 253 -22.88 4.13 12.43
C GLU A 253 -24.20 4.69 11.89
N GLN A 254 -24.95 5.44 12.72
CA GLN A 254 -26.17 6.09 12.27
C GLN A 254 -25.87 7.30 11.38
N VAL A 255 -24.88 8.10 11.75
CA VAL A 255 -24.40 9.22 10.92
C VAL A 255 -23.90 8.71 9.57
N ARG A 256 -23.09 7.64 9.58
CA ARG A 256 -22.60 6.97 8.37
C ARG A 256 -23.75 6.50 7.48
N LYS A 257 -24.79 5.86 8.03
CA LYS A 257 -25.98 5.44 7.25
C LYS A 257 -26.67 6.60 6.54
N ILE A 258 -26.78 7.75 7.21
CA ILE A 258 -27.36 8.97 6.61
C ILE A 258 -26.52 9.42 5.42
N LEU A 259 -25.20 9.49 5.58
CA LEU A 259 -24.28 9.94 4.53
C LEU A 259 -24.27 9.00 3.32
N VAL A 260 -24.19 7.69 3.53
CA VAL A 260 -24.16 6.69 2.44
C VAL A 260 -25.51 6.56 1.71
N ALA A 261 -26.59 7.05 2.25
CA ALA A 261 -27.88 7.10 1.56
C ALA A 261 -27.86 8.07 0.35
N ASP A 262 -26.93 9.03 0.32
CA ASP A 262 -26.71 9.87 -0.86
C ASP A 262 -25.69 9.17 -1.79
N PRO A 263 -26.10 8.76 -3.03
CA PRO A 263 -25.22 8.07 -3.97
C PRO A 263 -24.03 8.91 -4.43
N ARG A 264 -24.09 10.23 -4.34
CA ARG A 264 -22.97 11.13 -4.65
C ARG A 264 -21.84 11.03 -3.63
N ILE A 265 -22.14 10.67 -2.38
CA ILE A 265 -21.18 10.41 -1.33
C ILE A 265 -20.65 8.98 -1.45
N GLY A 266 -21.53 7.99 -1.57
CA GLY A 266 -21.19 6.57 -1.64
C GLY A 266 -20.59 6.03 -0.36
N SER A 267 -20.44 4.72 -0.26
CA SER A 267 -19.99 4.04 0.99
C SER A 267 -18.48 3.90 1.12
N TRP A 268 -17.74 3.87 -0.01
CA TRP A 268 -16.30 3.65 0.02
C TRP A 268 -15.58 4.80 0.75
N GLY A 269 -14.58 4.48 1.54
CA GLY A 269 -13.75 5.45 2.27
C GLY A 269 -14.40 6.04 3.52
N LEU A 270 -15.66 5.73 3.81
CA LEU A 270 -16.30 6.12 5.07
C LEU A 270 -16.09 5.03 6.12
N TYR A 271 -14.83 4.79 6.46
CA TYR A 271 -14.42 3.87 7.51
C TYR A 271 -13.79 4.62 8.66
N ASP A 272 -13.98 4.10 9.86
CA ASP A 272 -13.25 4.54 11.03
C ASP A 272 -11.85 3.94 11.03
N SER A 273 -10.87 4.78 11.26
CA SER A 273 -9.48 4.36 11.40
C SER A 273 -8.71 5.28 12.30
N LEU A 274 -7.77 4.71 13.02
CA LEU A 274 -6.79 5.50 13.76
C LEU A 274 -5.77 6.20 12.84
N TYR A 275 -5.61 5.73 11.60
CA TYR A 275 -4.62 6.23 10.64
C TYR A 275 -4.81 5.60 9.26
N ALA A 276 -4.63 6.36 8.21
CA ALA A 276 -4.50 5.84 6.85
C ALA A 276 -3.02 5.62 6.52
N GLY A 277 -2.61 4.37 6.52
CA GLY A 277 -1.22 3.95 6.28
C GLY A 277 -0.97 3.47 4.85
N GLY A 278 0.10 2.70 4.70
CA GLY A 278 0.54 2.14 3.43
C GLY A 278 1.51 3.03 2.66
N SER A 279 2.07 2.48 1.60
CA SER A 279 3.14 3.11 0.84
C SER A 279 2.67 4.11 -0.22
N CYS A 280 1.37 4.15 -0.55
CA CYS A 280 0.87 4.88 -1.71
C CYS A 280 0.24 6.22 -1.36
N PHE A 281 -0.80 6.24 -0.51
CA PHE A 281 -1.62 7.44 -0.31
C PHE A 281 -0.84 8.63 0.22
N ILE A 282 -0.06 8.43 1.29
CA ILE A 282 0.72 9.49 1.92
C ILE A 282 1.79 10.02 0.95
N LYS A 283 2.56 9.10 0.35
CA LYS A 283 3.60 9.44 -0.61
C LYS A 283 3.06 10.20 -1.82
N ASP A 284 1.96 9.74 -2.40
CA ASP A 284 1.40 10.34 -3.61
C ASP A 284 0.74 11.69 -3.32
N ALA A 285 0.10 11.86 -2.15
CA ALA A 285 -0.41 13.15 -1.71
C ALA A 285 0.74 14.13 -1.43
N ALA A 286 1.81 13.69 -0.76
CA ALA A 286 3.00 14.53 -0.54
C ALA A 286 3.65 14.94 -1.87
N SER A 287 3.78 14.00 -2.82
CA SER A 287 4.30 14.29 -4.18
C SER A 287 3.40 15.27 -4.93
N LEU A 288 2.07 15.13 -4.84
CA LEU A 288 1.14 16.07 -5.46
C LEU A 288 1.29 17.48 -4.86
N ALA A 289 1.39 17.60 -3.53
CA ALA A 289 1.61 18.88 -2.87
C ALA A 289 2.92 19.54 -3.33
N HIS A 290 4.01 18.77 -3.34
CA HIS A 290 5.32 19.24 -3.81
C HIS A 290 5.27 19.73 -5.27
N GLN A 291 4.61 18.99 -6.17
CA GLN A 291 4.50 19.38 -7.58
C GLN A 291 3.67 20.66 -7.77
N LEU A 292 2.57 20.84 -7.01
CA LEU A 292 1.78 22.07 -7.02
C LEU A 292 2.58 23.28 -6.52
N GLU A 293 3.30 23.11 -5.41
CA GLU A 293 4.16 24.16 -4.83
C GLU A 293 5.31 24.53 -5.78
N LYS A 294 5.95 23.54 -6.41
CA LYS A 294 6.99 23.75 -7.42
C LYS A 294 6.47 24.47 -8.66
N ALA A 295 5.20 24.26 -9.01
CA ALA A 295 4.51 24.98 -10.07
C ALA A 295 4.07 26.41 -9.65
N GLY A 296 4.37 26.84 -8.42
CA GLY A 296 4.04 28.17 -7.91
C GLY A 296 2.60 28.35 -7.48
N THR A 297 1.87 27.25 -7.21
CA THR A 297 0.46 27.31 -6.80
C THR A 297 0.24 26.76 -5.39
N HIS A 298 -0.99 26.90 -4.87
CA HIS A 298 -1.35 26.59 -3.50
C HIS A 298 -1.68 25.10 -3.31
N ALA A 299 -1.02 24.42 -2.36
CA ALA A 299 -1.25 23.03 -2.01
C ALA A 299 -1.91 22.83 -0.63
N GLY A 300 -2.48 23.87 -0.04
CA GLY A 300 -2.95 23.90 1.36
C GLY A 300 -3.97 22.80 1.71
N LEU A 301 -4.88 22.45 0.80
CA LEU A 301 -5.82 21.36 1.06
C LEU A 301 -5.10 20.01 1.13
N VAL A 302 -4.17 19.74 0.22
CA VAL A 302 -3.39 18.49 0.22
C VAL A 302 -2.52 18.38 1.47
N ARG A 303 -1.85 19.46 1.84
CA ARG A 303 -1.05 19.56 3.09
C ARG A 303 -1.92 19.40 4.33
N GLY A 304 -3.14 19.97 4.32
CA GLY A 304 -4.11 19.83 5.41
C GLY A 304 -4.50 18.38 5.65
N ILE A 305 -4.72 17.61 4.59
CA ILE A 305 -5.08 16.18 4.69
C ILE A 305 -3.92 15.35 5.24
N LEU A 306 -2.68 15.60 4.81
CA LEU A 306 -1.49 14.94 5.36
C LEU A 306 -1.36 15.22 6.86
N SER A 307 -1.48 16.48 7.26
CA SER A 307 -1.44 16.90 8.67
C SER A 307 -2.57 16.29 9.50
N ALA A 308 -3.80 16.23 8.96
CA ALA A 308 -4.95 15.64 9.63
C ALA A 308 -4.77 14.13 9.87
N ASN A 309 -4.12 13.42 8.94
CA ASN A 309 -3.82 12.00 9.12
C ASN A 309 -2.85 11.75 10.27
N GLU A 310 -1.75 12.52 10.37
CA GLU A 310 -0.80 12.43 11.48
C GLU A 310 -1.47 12.81 12.81
N PHE A 311 -2.23 13.89 12.82
CA PHE A 311 -2.98 14.32 13.99
C PHE A 311 -3.95 13.26 14.49
N GLN A 312 -4.63 12.53 13.60
CA GLN A 312 -5.61 11.51 13.99
C GLN A 312 -4.97 10.37 14.79
N ARG A 313 -3.80 9.87 14.38
CA ARG A 313 -3.07 8.83 15.12
C ARG A 313 -2.72 9.30 16.52
N ASP A 314 -2.14 10.48 16.62
CA ASP A 314 -1.66 11.03 17.88
C ASP A 314 -2.84 11.42 18.80
N HIS A 315 -3.92 11.96 18.23
CA HIS A 315 -5.17 12.22 18.93
C HIS A 315 -5.77 10.94 19.50
N PHE A 316 -5.98 9.91 18.67
CA PHE A 316 -6.53 8.64 19.13
C PHE A 316 -5.72 8.06 20.29
N PHE A 317 -4.41 8.04 20.17
CA PHE A 317 -3.53 7.50 21.22
C PHE A 317 -3.56 8.34 22.49
N SER A 318 -3.54 9.66 22.41
CA SER A 318 -3.57 10.56 23.56
C SER A 318 -4.87 10.48 24.38
N ARG A 319 -5.96 10.02 23.79
CA ARG A 319 -7.26 9.85 24.48
C ARG A 319 -7.21 8.86 25.65
N ALA A 320 -6.28 7.90 25.62
CA ALA A 320 -6.02 7.02 26.76
C ALA A 320 -5.65 7.81 28.03
N GLU A 321 -4.75 8.78 27.91
CA GLU A 321 -4.32 9.60 29.03
C GLU A 321 -5.31 10.75 29.34
N THR A 322 -5.78 11.42 28.28
CA THR A 322 -6.61 12.63 28.44
C THR A 322 -8.05 12.33 28.86
N GLU A 323 -8.65 11.25 28.35
CA GLU A 323 -10.04 10.86 28.64
C GLU A 323 -10.12 9.70 29.64
N ALA A 324 -9.45 8.57 29.34
CA ALA A 324 -9.51 7.38 30.21
C ALA A 324 -8.64 7.51 31.47
N LYS A 325 -7.74 8.49 31.55
CA LYS A 325 -6.79 8.70 32.67
C LYS A 325 -5.87 7.49 32.87
N PHE A 326 -5.51 6.85 31.78
CA PHE A 326 -4.65 5.65 31.78
C PHE A 326 -3.17 6.06 31.72
N GLU A 327 -2.36 5.53 32.60
CA GLU A 327 -0.91 5.77 32.65
C GLU A 327 -0.17 4.59 32.02
N TRP A 328 0.65 4.85 31.01
CA TRP A 328 1.36 3.82 30.26
C TRP A 328 2.62 3.28 30.95
N ALA A 329 3.30 4.11 31.74
CA ALA A 329 4.57 3.74 32.38
C ALA A 329 4.43 2.46 33.20
N GLY A 330 5.33 1.50 32.99
CA GLY A 330 5.36 0.21 33.68
C GLY A 330 4.24 -0.78 33.31
N LYS A 331 3.35 -0.43 32.37
CA LYS A 331 2.26 -1.34 31.94
C LYS A 331 2.73 -2.34 30.90
N MET A 332 2.07 -3.48 30.85
CA MET A 332 2.14 -4.41 29.73
C MET A 332 0.95 -4.13 28.79
N VAL A 333 1.22 -3.91 27.52
CA VAL A 333 0.26 -3.48 26.51
C VAL A 333 0.19 -4.48 25.37
N THR A 334 -1.02 -4.83 24.94
CA THR A 334 -1.25 -5.66 23.75
C THR A 334 -1.46 -4.78 22.53
N ILE A 335 -0.81 -5.12 21.41
CA ILE A 335 -1.07 -4.56 20.09
C ILE A 335 -1.63 -5.66 19.19
N LEU A 336 -2.83 -5.46 18.66
CA LEU A 336 -3.47 -6.34 17.69
C LEU A 336 -3.46 -5.68 16.30
N GLY A 337 -2.69 -6.28 15.38
CA GLY A 337 -2.46 -5.75 14.04
C GLY A 337 -1.22 -4.86 13.96
N LEU A 338 -0.28 -5.26 13.10
CA LEU A 338 0.98 -4.56 12.83
C LEU A 338 1.04 -4.04 11.40
N ALA A 339 0.49 -4.79 10.43
CA ALA A 339 0.32 -4.34 9.05
C ALA A 339 -0.59 -3.10 8.97
N PHE A 340 -0.41 -2.28 7.94
CA PHE A 340 -1.22 -1.06 7.79
C PHE A 340 -2.70 -1.33 7.48
N LYS A 341 -3.03 -2.51 6.94
CA LYS A 341 -4.39 -3.02 6.70
C LYS A 341 -4.40 -4.55 6.74
N GLN A 342 -5.59 -5.17 6.68
CA GLN A 342 -5.74 -6.62 6.52
C GLN A 342 -5.20 -7.10 5.15
N ASP A 343 -4.98 -8.41 5.02
CA ASP A 343 -4.59 -9.13 3.81
C ASP A 343 -3.22 -8.71 3.23
N THR A 344 -2.32 -8.17 4.07
CA THR A 344 -0.92 -7.87 3.71
C THR A 344 0.00 -8.02 4.92
N ASN A 345 1.29 -8.16 4.68
CA ASN A 345 2.34 -8.09 5.70
C ASN A 345 3.10 -6.75 5.70
N ASP A 346 2.65 -5.77 4.92
CA ASP A 346 3.32 -4.48 4.76
C ASP A 346 3.16 -3.59 5.99
N LEU A 347 4.30 -3.19 6.56
CA LEU A 347 4.39 -2.31 7.73
C LEU A 347 4.54 -0.82 7.37
N ARG A 348 4.76 -0.49 6.10
CA ARG A 348 5.07 0.88 5.69
C ARG A 348 3.95 1.83 6.07
N ASN A 349 4.30 2.87 6.83
CA ASN A 349 3.34 3.83 7.37
C ASN A 349 2.17 3.17 8.13
N SER A 350 2.39 2.05 8.81
CA SER A 350 1.37 1.49 9.68
C SER A 350 1.19 2.35 10.93
N GLY A 351 -0.06 2.64 11.28
CA GLY A 351 -0.38 3.36 12.53
C GLY A 351 0.13 2.64 13.78
N ALA A 352 0.18 1.30 13.76
CA ALA A 352 0.73 0.49 14.85
C ALA A 352 2.20 0.80 15.13
N ILE A 353 3.00 1.05 14.08
CA ILE A 353 4.43 1.37 14.22
C ILE A 353 4.63 2.64 15.05
N GLY A 354 3.90 3.71 14.72
CA GLY A 354 3.97 4.97 15.47
C GLY A 354 3.52 4.81 16.92
N ILE A 355 2.45 4.06 17.17
CA ILE A 355 1.94 3.78 18.52
C ILE A 355 2.96 2.96 19.32
N ILE A 356 3.58 1.93 18.76
CA ILE A 356 4.62 1.13 19.43
C ILE A 356 5.80 2.01 19.83
N GLN A 357 6.27 2.90 18.94
CA GLN A 357 7.35 3.82 19.22
C GLN A 357 7.01 4.78 20.38
N GLN A 358 5.78 5.32 20.40
CA GLN A 358 5.31 6.17 21.50
C GLN A 358 5.25 5.40 22.82
N LEU A 359 4.69 4.19 22.83
CA LEU A 359 4.61 3.33 24.03
C LEU A 359 6.01 3.02 24.61
N LEU A 360 6.97 2.68 23.73
CA LEU A 360 8.36 2.45 24.15
C LEU A 360 8.98 3.71 24.78
N GLY A 361 8.72 4.89 24.20
CA GLY A 361 9.14 6.18 24.72
C GLY A 361 8.51 6.54 26.07
N MET A 362 7.25 6.13 26.31
CA MET A 362 6.53 6.33 27.57
C MET A 362 6.93 5.35 28.69
N GLY A 363 7.85 4.42 28.41
CA GLY A 363 8.39 3.54 29.43
C GLY A 363 7.48 2.37 29.82
N VAL A 364 6.68 1.84 28.90
CA VAL A 364 5.95 0.58 29.13
C VAL A 364 6.89 -0.54 29.56
N ALA A 365 6.39 -1.45 30.39
CA ALA A 365 7.17 -2.62 30.80
C ALA A 365 7.40 -3.57 29.62
N LYS A 366 6.35 -3.87 28.87
CA LYS A 366 6.37 -4.80 27.75
C LYS A 366 5.25 -4.49 26.74
N ILE A 367 5.48 -4.79 25.48
CA ILE A 367 4.48 -4.82 24.42
C ILE A 367 4.34 -6.26 23.95
N LYS A 368 3.13 -6.81 23.95
CA LYS A 368 2.80 -8.08 23.31
C LYS A 368 2.05 -7.81 22.01
N ALA A 369 2.70 -8.09 20.89
CA ALA A 369 2.16 -7.79 19.57
C ALA A 369 1.71 -9.07 18.85
N TYR A 370 0.59 -9.00 18.15
CA TYR A 370 0.12 -10.07 17.29
C TYR A 370 -0.42 -9.53 15.98
N ASP A 371 0.06 -10.09 14.88
CA ASP A 371 -0.47 -9.89 13.54
C ASP A 371 -0.48 -11.23 12.79
N PRO A 372 -1.55 -11.57 12.08
CA PRO A 372 -1.63 -12.83 11.34
C PRO A 372 -0.58 -13.02 10.25
N ALA A 373 -0.09 -11.93 9.64
CA ALA A 373 0.83 -11.97 8.52
C ALA A 373 2.16 -11.25 8.76
N ALA A 374 2.16 -10.19 9.60
CA ALA A 374 3.27 -9.24 9.66
C ALA A 374 4.25 -9.44 10.84
N ASN A 375 4.07 -10.46 11.70
CA ASN A 375 4.95 -10.69 12.85
C ASN A 375 6.44 -10.79 12.46
N ASN A 376 6.75 -11.48 11.35
CA ASN A 376 8.15 -11.66 10.92
C ASN A 376 8.76 -10.37 10.39
N GLU A 377 7.99 -9.59 9.65
CA GLU A 377 8.44 -8.29 9.14
C GLU A 377 8.62 -7.30 10.29
N ALA A 378 7.74 -7.32 11.28
CA ALA A 378 7.86 -6.50 12.47
C ALA A 378 9.09 -6.85 13.32
N LYS A 379 9.46 -8.14 13.45
CA LYS A 379 10.72 -8.56 14.09
C LYS A 379 11.95 -7.98 13.41
N LYS A 380 11.95 -7.90 12.07
CA LYS A 380 13.06 -7.29 11.31
C LYS A 380 13.07 -5.76 11.47
N TYR A 381 11.89 -5.13 11.48
CA TYR A 381 11.77 -3.68 11.64
C TYR A 381 12.19 -3.23 13.04
N PHE A 382 11.65 -3.85 14.09
CA PHE A 382 11.96 -3.58 15.49
C PHE A 382 13.12 -4.47 16.01
N ASN A 383 14.23 -4.47 15.29
CA ASN A 383 15.42 -5.22 15.72
C ASN A 383 16.04 -4.60 16.99
N PRO A 384 16.21 -5.38 18.08
CA PRO A 384 16.86 -4.91 19.32
C PRO A 384 18.32 -4.45 19.13
N GLU A 385 19.01 -4.98 18.13
CA GLU A 385 20.38 -4.53 17.80
C GLU A 385 20.41 -3.08 17.30
N LYS A 386 19.35 -2.62 16.64
CA LYS A 386 19.22 -1.24 16.16
C LYS A 386 18.73 -0.30 17.25
N ASN A 387 17.85 -0.76 18.13
CA ASN A 387 17.32 -0.01 19.26
C ASN A 387 17.03 -0.95 20.42
N PRO A 388 17.77 -0.88 21.55
CA PRO A 388 17.60 -1.75 22.70
C PRO A 388 16.19 -1.76 23.30
N LEU A 389 15.42 -0.69 23.17
CA LEU A 389 14.02 -0.63 23.64
C LEU A 389 13.14 -1.64 22.92
N ASN A 390 13.48 -2.04 21.70
CA ASN A 390 12.74 -3.05 20.93
C ASN A 390 12.77 -4.44 21.59
N ALA A 391 13.71 -4.72 22.51
CA ALA A 391 13.72 -5.95 23.31
C ALA A 391 12.50 -6.08 24.22
N LYS A 392 11.75 -4.99 24.45
CA LYS A 392 10.46 -5.03 25.19
C LYS A 392 9.29 -5.56 24.36
N ILE A 393 9.47 -5.77 23.05
CA ILE A 393 8.41 -6.25 22.17
C ILE A 393 8.49 -7.79 22.09
N GLU A 394 7.42 -8.45 22.50
CA GLU A 394 7.20 -9.89 22.37
C GLU A 394 6.12 -10.13 21.30
N TYR A 395 6.35 -11.10 20.42
CA TYR A 395 5.42 -11.43 19.34
C TYR A 395 4.66 -12.71 19.70
N ALA A 396 3.35 -12.59 19.82
CA ALA A 396 2.46 -13.69 20.14
C ALA A 396 1.95 -14.41 18.88
N ASP A 397 1.47 -15.64 19.07
CA ASP A 397 0.92 -16.46 17.99
C ASP A 397 -0.62 -16.46 17.96
N SER A 398 -1.25 -15.77 18.89
CA SER A 398 -2.71 -15.63 18.95
C SER A 398 -3.14 -14.40 19.74
N VAL A 399 -4.41 -13.98 19.55
CA VAL A 399 -5.03 -12.91 20.34
C VAL A 399 -4.98 -13.23 21.83
N ALA A 400 -5.32 -14.47 22.22
CA ALA A 400 -5.33 -14.89 23.63
C ALA A 400 -3.93 -14.82 24.25
N ALA A 401 -2.90 -15.28 23.55
CA ALA A 401 -1.53 -15.19 24.04
C ALA A 401 -1.03 -13.75 24.18
N ALA A 402 -1.41 -12.87 23.25
CA ALA A 402 -1.07 -11.46 23.30
C ALA A 402 -1.74 -10.74 24.49
N LEU A 403 -2.96 -11.10 24.85
CA LEU A 403 -3.71 -10.47 25.93
C LEU A 403 -3.25 -10.87 27.35
N GLN A 404 -2.57 -12.03 27.51
CA GLN A 404 -2.16 -12.49 28.82
C GLN A 404 -1.33 -11.46 29.59
N GLU A 405 -1.73 -11.17 30.84
CA GLU A 405 -1.04 -10.25 31.77
C GLU A 405 -1.02 -8.77 31.32
N SER A 406 -1.63 -8.42 30.18
CA SER A 406 -1.71 -7.02 29.74
C SER A 406 -2.75 -6.22 30.56
N GLN A 407 -2.57 -4.91 30.60
CA GLN A 407 -3.49 -3.96 31.25
C GLN A 407 -4.24 -3.10 30.22
N ALA A 408 -3.84 -3.16 28.96
CA ALA A 408 -4.52 -2.49 27.85
C ALA A 408 -4.33 -3.25 26.55
N VAL A 409 -5.28 -3.11 25.63
CA VAL A 409 -5.16 -3.58 24.25
C VAL A 409 -5.45 -2.44 23.28
N ILE A 410 -4.66 -2.34 22.22
CA ILE A 410 -4.85 -1.40 21.11
C ILE A 410 -5.04 -2.21 19.83
N ILE A 411 -6.20 -2.08 19.20
CA ILE A 411 -6.53 -2.74 17.93
C ILE A 411 -6.20 -1.76 16.79
N CYS A 412 -5.16 -2.07 16.01
CA CYS A 412 -4.65 -1.17 14.97
C CYS A 412 -5.07 -1.57 13.57
N THR A 413 -5.38 -2.85 13.32
CA THR A 413 -5.71 -3.38 12.00
C THR A 413 -7.00 -4.21 12.05
N ASP A 414 -7.78 -4.19 10.98
CA ASP A 414 -9.12 -4.79 10.90
C ASP A 414 -9.11 -6.24 10.38
N TRP A 415 -8.17 -7.05 10.84
CA TRP A 415 -8.15 -8.48 10.51
C TRP A 415 -9.46 -9.17 10.89
N PRO A 416 -10.04 -10.04 10.02
CA PRO A 416 -11.31 -10.71 10.29
C PRO A 416 -11.36 -11.47 11.62
N GLN A 417 -10.24 -12.09 12.04
CA GLN A 417 -10.15 -12.80 13.32
C GLN A 417 -10.22 -11.89 14.56
N PHE A 418 -10.00 -10.58 14.42
CA PHE A 418 -10.16 -9.64 15.53
C PHE A 418 -11.63 -9.27 15.82
N LYS A 419 -12.56 -9.66 14.93
CA LYS A 419 -14.01 -9.48 15.18
C LYS A 419 -14.48 -10.22 16.43
N THR A 420 -13.80 -11.30 16.81
CA THR A 420 -14.09 -12.08 18.02
C THR A 420 -13.20 -11.70 19.20
N ALA A 421 -12.41 -10.64 19.09
CA ALA A 421 -11.49 -10.22 20.16
C ALA A 421 -12.21 -9.87 21.46
N ALA A 422 -13.45 -9.35 21.39
CA ALA A 422 -14.27 -9.05 22.57
C ALA A 422 -14.46 -10.28 23.47
N GLU A 423 -14.78 -11.44 22.90
CA GLU A 423 -14.94 -12.70 23.67
C GLU A 423 -13.62 -13.15 24.29
N THR A 424 -12.53 -13.02 23.52
CA THR A 424 -11.20 -13.38 24.01
C THR A 424 -10.76 -12.43 25.14
N ILE A 425 -11.06 -11.13 25.05
CA ILE A 425 -10.79 -10.14 26.10
C ILE A 425 -11.53 -10.54 27.39
N LYS A 426 -12.83 -10.78 27.33
CA LYS A 426 -13.67 -11.15 28.48
C LYS A 426 -13.16 -12.40 29.23
N THR A 427 -12.62 -13.35 28.47
CA THR A 427 -12.13 -14.63 29.05
C THR A 427 -10.68 -14.58 29.53
N THR A 428 -9.85 -13.67 28.98
CA THR A 428 -8.40 -13.64 29.25
C THR A 428 -8.00 -12.58 30.28
N VAL A 429 -8.64 -11.41 30.26
CA VAL A 429 -8.29 -10.29 31.13
C VAL A 429 -9.51 -9.79 31.91
N LYS A 430 -9.27 -9.08 33.00
CA LYS A 430 -10.34 -8.57 33.87
C LYS A 430 -10.20 -7.06 34.10
N PRO A 431 -11.29 -6.33 34.30
CA PRO A 431 -11.26 -4.94 34.71
C PRO A 431 -10.52 -4.73 36.05
N PRO A 432 -9.90 -3.56 36.27
CA PRO A 432 -9.84 -2.43 35.33
C PRO A 432 -8.94 -2.70 34.15
N TYR A 433 -9.43 -2.49 32.93
CA TYR A 433 -8.72 -2.76 31.69
C TYR A 433 -9.13 -1.75 30.62
N LEU A 434 -8.15 -1.23 29.85
CA LEU A 434 -8.40 -0.30 28.76
C LEU A 434 -8.42 -1.01 27.39
N ILE A 435 -9.49 -0.81 26.64
CA ILE A 435 -9.62 -1.26 25.26
C ILE A 435 -9.56 -0.02 24.34
N MET A 436 -8.61 0.01 23.43
CA MET A 436 -8.51 1.04 22.40
C MET A 436 -8.81 0.42 21.04
N ASP A 437 -9.99 0.68 20.49
CA ASP A 437 -10.41 0.14 19.21
C ASP A 437 -10.23 1.18 18.09
N GLY A 438 -9.07 1.16 17.45
CA GLY A 438 -8.72 2.06 16.35
C GLY A 438 -9.38 1.71 15.00
N ARG A 439 -10.17 0.64 14.94
CA ARG A 439 -10.83 0.16 13.72
C ARG A 439 -12.31 -0.11 13.89
N ARG A 440 -12.85 0.17 15.08
CA ARG A 440 -14.26 -0.13 15.48
C ARG A 440 -14.70 -1.56 15.16
N ILE A 441 -13.76 -2.49 15.18
CA ILE A 441 -13.98 -3.87 14.72
C ILE A 441 -14.83 -4.68 15.72
N ILE A 442 -14.86 -4.27 17.00
CA ILE A 442 -15.68 -4.87 18.06
C ILE A 442 -16.79 -3.93 18.53
N ASN A 443 -17.26 -3.02 17.68
CA ASN A 443 -18.21 -1.98 18.02
C ASN A 443 -19.58 -2.52 18.52
N THR A 444 -19.96 -3.73 18.14
CA THR A 444 -21.18 -4.41 18.59
C THR A 444 -21.12 -4.81 20.06
N ASP A 445 -19.92 -4.97 20.61
CA ASP A 445 -19.68 -5.49 21.96
C ASP A 445 -19.43 -4.38 23.01
N TYR A 446 -19.32 -3.12 22.59
CA TYR A 446 -18.97 -2.01 23.49
C TYR A 446 -19.90 -1.88 24.70
N GLN A 447 -21.21 -2.06 24.53
CA GLN A 447 -22.17 -1.96 25.62
C GLN A 447 -21.99 -3.08 26.65
N GLU A 448 -21.77 -4.29 26.18
CA GLU A 448 -21.54 -5.45 27.04
C GLU A 448 -20.21 -5.32 27.78
N LEU A 449 -19.13 -4.97 27.11
CA LEU A 449 -17.81 -4.76 27.69
C LEU A 449 -17.87 -3.65 28.78
N SER A 450 -18.50 -2.53 28.48
CA SER A 450 -18.69 -1.44 29.45
C SER A 450 -19.51 -1.91 30.69
N ALA A 451 -20.55 -2.70 30.46
CA ALA A 451 -21.34 -3.26 31.57
C ALA A 451 -20.53 -4.21 32.47
N GLN A 452 -19.47 -4.81 31.93
CA GLN A 452 -18.53 -5.67 32.67
C GLN A 452 -17.34 -4.91 33.27
N GLY A 453 -17.27 -3.58 33.13
CA GLY A 453 -16.25 -2.74 33.77
C GLY A 453 -15.05 -2.37 32.93
N TYR A 454 -15.05 -2.65 31.57
CA TYR A 454 -13.97 -2.25 30.66
C TYR A 454 -14.14 -0.80 30.21
N ASP A 455 -13.06 -0.01 30.25
CA ASP A 455 -13.00 1.31 29.63
C ASP A 455 -12.69 1.16 28.14
N ILE A 456 -13.41 1.89 27.27
CA ILE A 456 -13.24 1.78 25.82
C ILE A 456 -13.02 3.16 25.19
N VAL A 457 -11.90 3.32 24.52
CA VAL A 457 -11.58 4.42 23.61
C VAL A 457 -11.70 3.91 22.17
N ALA A 458 -12.64 4.42 21.42
CA ALA A 458 -12.82 4.03 20.02
C ALA A 458 -12.86 5.27 19.12
N VAL A 459 -12.34 5.15 17.91
CA VAL A 459 -12.47 6.20 16.89
C VAL A 459 -13.95 6.46 16.62
N GLY A 460 -14.34 7.73 16.54
CA GLY A 460 -15.73 8.13 16.27
C GLY A 460 -16.73 7.85 17.41
N SER A 461 -16.26 7.64 18.62
CA SER A 461 -17.12 7.51 19.81
C SER A 461 -16.55 8.29 20.99
N PRO A 462 -17.39 8.95 21.83
CA PRO A 462 -16.94 9.41 23.13
C PRO A 462 -16.35 8.25 23.94
N LEU A 463 -15.57 8.58 24.98
CA LEU A 463 -15.09 7.57 25.93
C LEU A 463 -16.28 6.79 26.51
N ILE A 464 -16.24 5.48 26.44
CA ILE A 464 -17.22 4.58 27.02
C ILE A 464 -16.63 4.03 28.33
N LYS A 465 -17.11 4.54 29.44
CA LYS A 465 -16.63 4.14 30.77
C LYS A 465 -17.19 2.79 31.20
N GLY A 466 -16.36 1.97 31.82
CA GLY A 466 -16.77 0.77 32.52
C GLY A 466 -17.73 1.07 33.66
N LYS A 467 -18.81 0.31 33.75
CA LYS A 467 -19.78 0.40 34.84
C LYS A 467 -19.32 -0.58 35.90
N ILE A 468 -18.86 -0.05 37.04
CA ILE A 468 -18.50 -0.83 38.22
C ILE A 468 -19.72 -0.95 39.10
#